data_39760aac872f19e6e1d82dd70da0781b
#
_entry.id   39760aac872f19e6e1d82dd70da0781b
#
_cell.length_a   1.000
_cell.length_b   1.000
_cell.length_c   1.000
_cell.angle_alpha   90.00
_cell.angle_beta   90.00
_cell.angle_gamma   90.00
#
_symmetry.space_group_name_H-M   'P 1'
#
loop_
_entity.id
_entity.type
_entity.pdbx_description
1 polymer ?
#
loop_
_entity_poly.entity_id
_entity_poly.type
_entity_poly.pdbx_seq_one_letter_code
_entity_poly.pdbx_strand_id
1 'polypeptide(L)'
;MPEYEKKENHTMTLNIDCIRDIIIAISENIKPDSYGYIEPINPVDLANSALSHHPSNEVLYWIRQLMDSHVIIPGKKYVDEPIPYIKDLSISGYQFINATKSASLWEKVKPKLLTVSADSISIFIEKAIEFGMGFIP
;
A
#
# COMPACT_ATOMS: atom_id res chain seq x y z
N MET A 1 25.30 24.70 0.93
CA MET A 1 24.39 23.90 1.77
C MET A 1 23.67 22.86 0.99
N PRO A 2 24.29 22.30 0.03
CA PRO A 2 23.58 21.39 -0.87
C PRO A 2 22.92 20.20 -0.17
N GLU A 3 23.63 19.61 0.76
CA GLU A 3 23.13 18.46 1.51
C GLU A 3 21.89 18.78 2.33
N TYR A 4 21.96 19.88 3.01
CA TYR A 4 20.90 20.37 3.86
C TYR A 4 19.68 20.73 3.03
N GLU A 5 19.87 21.44 1.94
CA GLU A 5 18.78 21.82 1.05
C GLU A 5 18.11 20.61 0.42
N LYS A 6 18.89 19.58 0.08
CA LYS A 6 18.35 18.34 -0.49
C LYS A 6 17.44 17.63 0.51
N LYS A 7 17.81 17.63 1.81
CA LYS A 7 16.97 17.03 2.83
C LYS A 7 15.68 17.79 3.04
N GLU A 8 15.76 19.10 2.98
CA GLU A 8 14.58 19.94 3.12
C GLU A 8 13.60 19.77 1.96
N ASN A 9 14.14 19.42 0.79
CA ASN A 9 13.33 19.22 -0.38
C ASN A 9 12.73 17.80 -0.47
N HIS A 10 12.96 17.00 0.56
CA HIS A 10 12.37 15.67 0.67
C HIS A 10 10.91 15.77 1.10
N THR A 11 10.09 16.34 0.23
CA THR A 11 8.65 16.26 0.42
C THR A 11 8.19 14.90 -0.03
N MET A 12 7.20 14.35 0.66
CA MET A 12 6.60 13.08 0.26
C MET A 12 5.86 13.28 -1.05
N THR A 13 6.24 12.48 -2.01
CA THR A 13 5.51 12.40 -3.27
C THR A 13 4.84 11.03 -3.36
N LEU A 14 3.78 10.95 -4.12
CA LEU A 14 3.05 9.70 -4.29
C LEU A 14 3.97 8.64 -4.91
N ASN A 15 4.30 7.62 -4.13
CA ASN A 15 5.15 6.51 -4.56
C ASN A 15 4.27 5.31 -4.87
N ILE A 16 3.85 5.20 -6.12
CA ILE A 16 2.89 4.19 -6.53
C ILE A 16 3.45 2.77 -6.46
N ASP A 17 4.76 2.62 -6.69
CA ASP A 17 5.39 1.30 -6.57
C ASP A 17 5.43 0.84 -5.11
N CYS A 18 5.73 1.74 -4.19
CA CYS A 18 5.74 1.42 -2.77
C CYS A 18 4.34 1.03 -2.28
N ILE A 19 3.33 1.79 -2.68
CA ILE A 19 1.94 1.51 -2.31
C ILE A 19 1.50 0.13 -2.83
N ARG A 20 1.82 -0.17 -4.09
CA ARG A 20 1.52 -1.48 -4.68
C ARG A 20 2.22 -2.61 -3.91
N ASP A 21 3.50 -2.44 -3.62
CA ASP A 21 4.28 -3.45 -2.92
C ASP A 21 3.72 -3.71 -1.52
N ILE A 22 3.28 -2.65 -0.83
CA ILE A 22 2.66 -2.77 0.49
C ILE A 22 1.39 -3.63 0.42
N ILE A 23 0.49 -3.31 -0.50
CA ILE A 23 -0.79 -4.02 -0.61
C ILE A 23 -0.56 -5.49 -0.98
N ILE A 24 0.36 -5.75 -1.89
CA ILE A 24 0.70 -7.12 -2.29
C ILE A 24 1.31 -7.87 -1.10
N ALA A 25 2.26 -7.26 -0.38
CA ALA A 25 2.90 -7.90 0.76
C ALA A 25 1.89 -8.25 1.86
N ILE A 26 0.93 -7.36 2.10
CA ILE A 26 -0.15 -7.63 3.06
C ILE A 26 -0.94 -8.86 2.60
N SER A 27 -1.36 -8.89 1.34
CA SER A 27 -2.15 -10.02 0.82
C SER A 27 -1.43 -11.35 0.95
N GLU A 28 -0.12 -11.34 0.77
CA GLU A 28 0.70 -12.55 0.87
C GLU A 28 0.89 -13.03 2.31
N ASN A 29 0.63 -12.16 3.28
CA ASN A 29 0.74 -12.48 4.70
C ASN A 29 -0.60 -12.71 5.39
N ILE A 30 -1.70 -12.58 4.66
CA ILE A 30 -3.03 -12.89 5.18
C ILE A 30 -3.28 -14.39 4.97
N LYS A 31 -3.31 -15.14 6.07
CA LYS A 31 -3.48 -16.60 6.04
C LYS A 31 -4.57 -16.99 7.01
N PRO A 32 -5.79 -17.23 6.52
CA PRO A 32 -6.88 -17.64 7.39
C PRO A 32 -6.59 -19.01 8.02
N ASP A 33 -6.92 -19.17 9.30
CA ASP A 33 -6.86 -20.48 9.96
C ASP A 33 -8.05 -21.35 9.53
N SER A 34 -8.19 -22.51 10.16
CA SER A 34 -9.26 -23.45 9.80
C SER A 34 -10.68 -22.90 10.05
N TYR A 35 -10.81 -21.85 10.82
CA TYR A 35 -12.09 -21.19 11.09
C TYR A 35 -12.24 -19.86 10.35
N GLY A 36 -11.29 -19.52 9.51
CA GLY A 36 -11.34 -18.27 8.75
C GLY A 36 -10.83 -17.04 9.48
N TYR A 37 -10.22 -17.20 10.64
CA TYR A 37 -9.63 -16.07 11.37
C TYR A 37 -8.23 -15.78 10.87
N ILE A 38 -7.90 -14.50 10.79
CA ILE A 38 -6.59 -14.02 10.32
C ILE A 38 -5.81 -13.48 11.50
N GLU A 39 -4.54 -13.89 11.62
CA GLU A 39 -3.65 -13.29 12.60
C GLU A 39 -3.25 -11.89 12.15
N PRO A 40 -3.44 -10.86 13.00
CA PRO A 40 -3.07 -9.49 12.64
C PRO A 40 -1.58 -9.36 12.31
N ILE A 41 -1.26 -8.52 11.34
CA ILE A 41 0.10 -8.31 10.86
C ILE A 41 0.69 -7.08 11.54
N ASN A 42 1.90 -7.23 12.10
CA ASN A 42 2.64 -6.11 12.66
C ASN A 42 3.24 -5.30 11.50
N PRO A 43 2.83 -4.03 11.31
CA PRO A 43 3.32 -3.23 10.19
C PRO A 43 4.82 -2.92 10.25
N VAL A 44 5.39 -2.81 11.45
CA VAL A 44 6.84 -2.58 11.60
C VAL A 44 7.61 -3.81 11.14
N ASP A 45 7.16 -5.00 11.51
CA ASP A 45 7.79 -6.24 11.04
C ASP A 45 7.70 -6.36 9.53
N LEU A 46 6.56 -6.02 8.96
CA LEU A 46 6.38 -6.05 7.51
C LEU A 46 7.32 -5.07 6.80
N ALA A 47 7.46 -3.86 7.33
CA ALA A 47 8.36 -2.85 6.79
C ALA A 47 9.81 -3.30 6.82
N ASN A 48 10.20 -4.02 7.86
CA ASN A 48 11.59 -4.46 8.05
C ASN A 48 11.88 -5.85 7.44
N SER A 49 10.91 -6.51 6.86
CA SER A 49 11.08 -7.81 6.21
C SER A 49 10.71 -7.75 4.73
N ALA A 50 9.46 -8.03 4.40
CA ALA A 50 9.00 -8.10 3.02
C ALA A 50 9.18 -6.78 2.24
N LEU A 51 9.16 -5.65 2.94
CA LEU A 51 9.26 -4.32 2.34
C LEU A 51 10.58 -3.63 2.65
N SER A 52 11.59 -4.38 3.04
CA SER A 52 12.90 -3.81 3.44
C SER A 52 13.65 -3.10 2.31
N HIS A 53 13.23 -3.28 1.07
CA HIS A 53 13.79 -2.57 -0.09
C HIS A 53 13.27 -1.13 -0.23
N HIS A 54 12.32 -0.73 0.60
CA HIS A 54 11.85 0.64 0.72
C HIS A 54 12.26 1.21 2.08
N PRO A 55 12.43 2.53 2.21
CA PRO A 55 12.67 3.13 3.53
C PRO A 55 11.52 2.84 4.48
N SER A 56 11.82 2.36 5.67
CA SER A 56 10.79 1.92 6.60
C SER A 56 9.82 3.04 7.02
N ASN A 57 10.34 4.27 7.16
CA ASN A 57 9.48 5.42 7.50
C ASN A 57 8.49 5.74 6.38
N GLU A 58 8.86 5.55 5.13
CA GLU A 58 7.92 5.73 4.01
C GLU A 58 6.88 4.63 3.97
N VAL A 59 7.30 3.38 4.20
CA VAL A 59 6.37 2.26 4.26
C VAL A 59 5.30 2.50 5.33
N LEU A 60 5.73 2.90 6.52
CA LEU A 60 4.80 3.16 7.62
C LEU A 60 3.88 4.35 7.30
N TYR A 61 4.42 5.38 6.64
CA TYR A 61 3.61 6.52 6.21
C TYR A 61 2.49 6.08 5.27
N TRP A 62 2.83 5.31 4.23
CA TRP A 62 1.82 4.85 3.27
C TRP A 62 0.83 3.87 3.88
N ILE A 63 1.26 3.03 4.82
CA ILE A 63 0.35 2.15 5.55
C ILE A 63 -0.69 2.98 6.30
N ARG A 64 -0.27 4.06 6.98
CA ARG A 64 -1.20 4.93 7.68
C ARG A 64 -2.18 5.59 6.72
N GLN A 65 -1.70 6.07 5.57
CA GLN A 65 -2.56 6.68 4.55
C GLN A 65 -3.57 5.67 4.00
N LEU A 66 -3.14 4.44 3.81
CA LEU A 66 -4.02 3.39 3.34
C LEU A 66 -5.07 2.99 4.38
N MET A 67 -4.73 3.06 5.66
CA MET A 67 -5.69 2.87 6.75
C MET A 67 -6.71 4.00 6.76
N ASP A 68 -6.24 5.24 6.67
CA ASP A 68 -7.14 6.42 6.68
C ASP A 68 -8.06 6.45 5.47
N SER A 69 -7.64 5.84 4.37
CA SER A 69 -8.42 5.77 3.13
C SER A 69 -9.26 4.49 3.02
N HIS A 70 -9.32 3.71 4.09
CA HIS A 70 -10.12 2.48 4.18
C HIS A 70 -9.71 1.39 3.17
N VAL A 71 -8.47 1.40 2.73
CA VAL A 71 -7.91 0.33 1.89
C VAL A 71 -7.37 -0.79 2.76
N ILE A 72 -6.73 -0.42 3.87
CA ILE A 72 -6.27 -1.33 4.92
C ILE A 72 -7.21 -1.20 6.11
N ILE A 73 -7.69 -2.33 6.62
CA ILE A 73 -8.51 -2.36 7.82
C ILE A 73 -7.58 -2.47 9.03
N PRO A 74 -7.56 -1.45 9.91
CA PRO A 74 -6.71 -1.51 11.09
C PRO A 74 -7.26 -2.46 12.14
N GLY A 75 -6.36 -3.15 12.82
CA GLY A 75 -6.68 -3.95 13.98
C GLY A 75 -6.39 -3.18 15.26
N LYS A 76 -5.97 -3.91 16.28
CA LYS A 76 -5.65 -3.32 17.58
C LYS A 76 -4.38 -2.48 17.51
N LYS A 77 -4.40 -1.35 18.22
CA LYS A 77 -3.19 -0.54 18.43
C LYS A 77 -2.63 -0.86 19.81
N TYR A 78 -1.40 -1.35 19.84
CA TYR A 78 -0.68 -1.63 21.09
C TYR A 78 0.04 -0.37 21.57
N VAL A 79 0.20 -0.26 22.88
CA VAL A 79 0.76 0.96 23.50
C VAL A 79 2.14 1.32 22.98
N ASP A 80 3.00 0.31 22.79
CA ASP A 80 4.38 0.52 22.36
C ASP A 80 4.58 0.55 20.85
N GLU A 81 3.51 0.42 20.09
CA GLU A 81 3.60 0.37 18.63
C GLU A 81 3.18 1.70 18.01
N PRO A 82 3.87 2.14 16.94
CA PRO A 82 3.59 3.44 16.33
C PRO A 82 2.25 3.53 15.62
N ILE A 83 1.77 2.41 15.07
CA ILE A 83 0.51 2.35 14.34
C ILE A 83 -0.22 1.05 14.66
N PRO A 84 -1.54 1.00 14.40
CA PRO A 84 -2.30 -0.24 14.63
C PRO A 84 -1.76 -1.40 13.81
N TYR A 85 -1.97 -2.62 14.29
CA TYR A 85 -1.72 -3.81 13.49
C TYR A 85 -2.68 -3.84 12.30
N ILE A 86 -2.28 -4.52 11.26
CA ILE A 86 -3.10 -4.68 10.06
C ILE A 86 -4.00 -5.88 10.27
N LYS A 87 -5.32 -5.65 10.23
CA LYS A 87 -6.29 -6.72 10.38
C LYS A 87 -6.57 -7.43 9.06
N ASP A 88 -6.76 -6.65 8.00
CA ASP A 88 -7.12 -7.19 6.69
C ASP A 88 -7.00 -6.08 5.65
N LEU A 89 -7.23 -6.45 4.39
CA LEU A 89 -7.49 -5.50 3.32
C LEU A 89 -9.00 -5.35 3.17
N SER A 90 -9.44 -4.17 2.78
CA SER A 90 -10.83 -3.96 2.40
C SER A 90 -11.10 -4.53 1.01
N ILE A 91 -12.34 -4.50 0.58
CA ILE A 91 -12.70 -4.93 -0.78
C ILE A 91 -11.92 -4.15 -1.82
N SER A 92 -11.75 -2.82 -1.63
CA SER A 92 -10.98 -2.02 -2.58
C SER A 92 -9.50 -2.44 -2.62
N GLY A 93 -8.94 -2.87 -1.50
CA GLY A 93 -7.59 -3.40 -1.45
C GLY A 93 -7.44 -4.66 -2.30
N TYR A 94 -8.39 -5.58 -2.18
CA TYR A 94 -8.39 -6.80 -3.00
C TYR A 94 -8.61 -6.50 -4.48
N GLN A 95 -9.49 -5.57 -4.79
CA GLN A 95 -9.71 -5.14 -6.18
C GLN A 95 -8.45 -4.53 -6.78
N PHE A 96 -7.73 -3.74 -5.99
CA PHE A 96 -6.45 -3.16 -6.41
C PHE A 96 -5.44 -4.25 -6.76
N ILE A 97 -5.36 -5.30 -5.95
CA ILE A 97 -4.47 -6.44 -6.22
C ILE A 97 -4.83 -7.09 -7.55
N ASN A 98 -6.11 -7.38 -7.76
CA ASN A 98 -6.57 -8.01 -8.99
C ASN A 98 -6.22 -7.16 -10.22
N ALA A 99 -6.24 -5.84 -10.07
CA ALA A 99 -5.98 -4.91 -11.16
C ALA A 99 -4.49 -4.63 -11.39
N THR A 100 -3.61 -4.96 -10.43
CA THR A 100 -2.21 -4.51 -10.49
C THR A 100 -1.17 -5.57 -10.15
N LYS A 101 -1.55 -6.74 -9.65
CA LYS A 101 -0.61 -7.74 -9.14
C LYS A 101 0.31 -8.29 -10.23
N SER A 102 -0.24 -8.60 -11.39
CA SER A 102 0.54 -9.11 -12.51
C SER A 102 1.52 -8.04 -12.98
N ALA A 103 2.78 -8.41 -13.16
CA ALA A 103 3.81 -7.47 -13.64
C ALA A 103 3.44 -6.89 -15.01
N SER A 104 2.93 -7.72 -15.91
CA SER A 104 2.53 -7.25 -17.24
C SER A 104 1.36 -6.28 -17.18
N LEU A 105 0.40 -6.53 -16.29
CA LEU A 105 -0.74 -5.64 -16.11
C LEU A 105 -0.29 -4.33 -15.47
N TRP A 106 0.60 -4.39 -14.50
CA TRP A 106 1.15 -3.20 -13.84
C TRP A 106 1.89 -2.30 -14.83
N GLU A 107 2.65 -2.89 -15.75
CA GLU A 107 3.34 -2.14 -16.79
C GLU A 107 2.38 -1.36 -17.68
N LYS A 108 1.16 -1.85 -17.86
CA LYS A 108 0.12 -1.16 -18.65
C LYS A 108 -0.62 -0.10 -17.84
N VAL A 109 -0.84 -0.37 -16.57
CA VAL A 109 -1.59 0.52 -15.65
C VAL A 109 -0.75 1.71 -15.21
N LYS A 110 0.50 1.46 -14.86
CA LYS A 110 1.38 2.48 -14.27
C LYS A 110 1.51 3.74 -15.11
N PRO A 111 1.78 3.66 -16.43
CA PRO A 111 1.89 4.88 -17.23
C PRO A 111 0.62 5.73 -17.24
N LYS A 112 -0.53 5.08 -17.20
CA LYS A 112 -1.81 5.79 -17.14
C LYS A 112 -2.00 6.50 -15.80
N LEU A 113 -1.58 5.86 -14.70
CA LEU A 113 -1.65 6.47 -13.38
C LEU A 113 -0.78 7.71 -13.26
N LEU A 114 0.37 7.72 -13.95
CA LEU A 114 1.28 8.86 -13.92
C LEU A 114 0.72 10.09 -14.63
N THR A 115 -0.29 9.92 -15.47
CA THR A 115 -0.94 11.04 -16.18
C THR A 115 -2.14 11.60 -15.42
N VAL A 116 -2.57 10.94 -14.35
CA VAL A 116 -3.73 11.34 -13.56
C VAL A 116 -3.27 12.13 -12.35
N SER A 117 -3.88 13.30 -12.13
CA SER A 117 -3.69 14.03 -10.89
C SER A 117 -4.51 13.33 -9.81
N ALA A 118 -3.81 12.80 -8.81
CA ALA A 118 -4.48 12.13 -7.70
C ALA A 118 -4.37 13.03 -6.46
N ASP A 119 -5.50 13.56 -6.03
CA ASP A 119 -5.56 14.43 -4.85
C ASP A 119 -5.61 13.65 -3.55
N SER A 120 -5.88 12.35 -3.63
CA SER A 120 -5.95 11.49 -2.45
C SER A 120 -5.62 10.05 -2.82
N ILE A 121 -5.30 9.27 -1.80
CA ILE A 121 -5.06 7.83 -1.95
C ILE A 121 -6.31 7.14 -2.49
N SER A 122 -7.50 7.55 -2.05
CA SER A 122 -8.75 6.95 -2.53
C SER A 122 -8.90 7.11 -4.04
N ILE A 123 -8.61 8.28 -4.56
CA ILE A 123 -8.69 8.54 -6.01
C ILE A 123 -7.65 7.70 -6.75
N PHE A 124 -6.44 7.62 -6.23
CA PHE A 124 -5.39 6.81 -6.82
C PHE A 124 -5.82 5.32 -6.91
N ILE A 125 -6.35 4.78 -5.82
CA ILE A 125 -6.80 3.38 -5.76
C ILE A 125 -7.93 3.14 -6.76
N GLU A 126 -8.93 4.04 -6.81
CA GLU A 126 -10.03 3.95 -7.76
C GLU A 126 -9.55 3.93 -9.20
N LYS A 127 -8.62 4.82 -9.54
CA LYS A 127 -8.10 4.90 -10.91
C LYS A 127 -7.27 3.68 -11.28
N ALA A 128 -6.48 3.16 -10.33
CA ALA A 128 -5.71 1.95 -10.57
C ALA A 128 -6.64 0.76 -10.85
N ILE A 129 -7.71 0.62 -10.09
CA ILE A 129 -8.70 -0.44 -10.29
C ILE A 129 -9.37 -0.27 -11.66
N GLU A 130 -9.82 0.94 -11.97
CA GLU A 130 -10.49 1.23 -13.24
C GLU A 130 -9.59 0.90 -14.44
N PHE A 131 -8.35 1.38 -14.42
CA PHE A 131 -7.42 1.13 -15.52
C PHE A 131 -7.05 -0.35 -15.62
N GLY A 132 -6.80 -0.99 -14.49
CA GLY A 132 -6.47 -2.42 -14.48
C GLY A 132 -7.59 -3.28 -15.02
N MET A 133 -8.81 -3.02 -14.59
CA MET A 133 -9.98 -3.77 -15.05
C MET A 133 -10.23 -3.55 -16.55
N GLY A 134 -9.89 -2.38 -17.06
CA GLY A 134 -10.00 -2.08 -18.49
C GLY A 134 -9.09 -2.90 -19.39
N PHE A 135 -8.00 -3.47 -18.83
CA PHE A 135 -7.06 -4.32 -19.56
C PHE A 135 -7.39 -5.82 -19.44
N ILE A 136 -8.31 -6.19 -18.56
CA ILE A 136 -8.71 -7.58 -18.37
C ILE A 136 -9.82 -7.90 -19.36
N PRO A 137 -9.65 -8.96 -20.18
CA PRO A 137 -10.67 -9.30 -21.19
C PRO A 137 -11.98 -9.78 -20.55
#